data_745309b65ee19d9ed7c01646e9b69948
#
_entry.id   745309b65ee19d9ed7c01646e9b69948
#
_cell.length_a   1.000
_cell.length_b   1.000
_cell.length_c   1.000
_cell.angle_alpha   90.00
_cell.angle_beta   90.00
_cell.angle_gamma   90.00
#
_symmetry.space_group_name_H-M   'P 1'
#
loop_
_entity.id
_entity.type
_entity.pdbx_description
1 polymer ?
#
loop_
_entity_poly.entity_id
_entity_poly.type
_entity_poly.pdbx_seq_one_letter_code
_entity_poly.pdbx_strand_id
1 'polypeptide(L)'
;MTTQRYGAGIWHFATYVDRYATDGYGTPRSVIDAIDRAGQLRDLSVVDINYPFFGGDFTNAEIKTALDRNNLGVIGITPEIYTREFSKGSFTNPDAGIRRRTHELVTEACDQVRYFGADYVKLWPGQDGWDYPFQVDYGTLWKHSLDGVGQLASENPDLKFVIEYKPREPRVRMSFGSVARTLLGIEKIGLPNIGILLDFGHAIMGGESAADSAQLAIDYGRLFGMDVNDNYRSWDDDLVAGSLHPIELFEFFYVLRKNKWEGVWQLDQFPFREDSVATANHAIDFLKAADKGLEALDLDALREAQSRHDAISALRIAQKALFGAM
;
A
#
# COMPACT_ATOMS: atom_id res chain seq x y z
N MET A 1 17.85 -11.92 -14.78
CA MET A 1 16.67 -11.17 -14.31
C MET A 1 16.44 -11.59 -12.88
N THR A 2 16.33 -10.66 -11.95
CA THR A 2 15.89 -10.94 -10.58
C THR A 2 14.45 -11.43 -10.62
N THR A 3 14.15 -12.55 -9.97
CA THR A 3 12.77 -13.07 -9.90
C THR A 3 11.91 -12.06 -9.14
N GLN A 4 10.75 -11.67 -9.70
CA GLN A 4 9.82 -10.76 -9.04
C GLN A 4 9.41 -11.32 -7.68
N ARG A 5 9.45 -10.46 -6.65
CA ARG A 5 9.03 -10.80 -5.28
C ARG A 5 7.59 -10.38 -5.08
N TYR A 6 6.83 -11.25 -4.41
CA TYR A 6 5.44 -11.00 -4.03
C TYR A 6 5.31 -10.89 -2.52
N GLY A 7 4.52 -9.93 -2.07
CA GLY A 7 4.20 -9.68 -0.68
C GLY A 7 2.69 -9.54 -0.46
N ALA A 8 2.29 -9.48 0.81
CA ALA A 8 0.92 -9.15 1.19
C ALA A 8 0.90 -8.44 2.54
N GLY A 9 -0.05 -7.54 2.73
CA GLY A 9 -0.41 -7.09 4.05
C GLY A 9 -0.93 -8.26 4.88
N ILE A 10 -0.47 -8.38 6.12
CA ILE A 10 -0.89 -9.50 6.98
C ILE A 10 -2.39 -9.48 7.26
N TRP A 11 -3.00 -8.31 7.20
CA TRP A 11 -4.44 -8.11 7.31
C TRP A 11 -5.23 -8.86 6.24
N HIS A 12 -4.69 -9.11 5.05
CA HIS A 12 -5.32 -9.96 4.02
C HIS A 12 -5.78 -11.32 4.58
N PHE A 13 -5.07 -11.85 5.57
CA PHE A 13 -5.34 -13.15 6.19
C PHE A 13 -6.09 -13.05 7.52
N ALA A 14 -6.44 -11.84 7.96
CA ALA A 14 -7.19 -11.59 9.19
C ALA A 14 -8.69 -11.88 9.01
N THR A 15 -9.50 -11.39 9.93
CA THR A 15 -10.96 -11.47 9.90
C THR A 15 -11.51 -10.06 10.07
N TYR A 16 -12.51 -9.70 9.26
CA TYR A 16 -13.01 -8.34 9.17
C TYR A 16 -14.34 -8.18 9.87
N VAL A 17 -14.58 -6.94 10.31
CA VAL A 17 -15.85 -6.43 10.79
C VAL A 17 -16.20 -5.15 10.04
N ASP A 18 -17.47 -4.89 9.83
CA ASP A 18 -17.96 -3.62 9.35
C ASP A 18 -19.30 -3.26 10.01
N ARG A 19 -19.93 -2.18 9.58
CA ARG A 19 -21.21 -1.73 10.14
C ARG A 19 -22.40 -2.66 9.82
N TYR A 20 -22.23 -3.64 8.95
CA TYR A 20 -23.26 -4.61 8.56
C TYR A 20 -23.05 -5.99 9.18
N ALA A 21 -21.79 -6.30 9.51
CA ALA A 21 -21.37 -7.53 10.15
C ALA A 21 -20.50 -7.21 11.38
N THR A 22 -21.14 -6.64 12.41
CA THR A 22 -20.46 -6.16 13.62
C THR A 22 -19.85 -7.26 14.47
N ASP A 23 -20.29 -8.50 14.30
CA ASP A 23 -19.73 -9.73 14.88
C ASP A 23 -18.71 -10.43 13.96
N GLY A 24 -18.45 -9.84 12.78
CA GLY A 24 -17.45 -10.26 11.82
C GLY A 24 -17.94 -11.21 10.74
N TYR A 25 -17.13 -11.34 9.68
CA TYR A 25 -17.37 -12.24 8.53
C TYR A 25 -16.80 -13.65 8.74
N GLY A 26 -16.16 -13.90 9.85
CA GLY A 26 -15.58 -15.21 10.19
C GLY A 26 -15.05 -15.26 11.62
N THR A 27 -14.47 -16.40 12.00
CA THR A 27 -13.86 -16.54 13.30
C THR A 27 -12.65 -15.61 13.45
N PRO A 28 -12.57 -14.80 14.51
CA PRO A 28 -11.42 -13.94 14.77
C PRO A 28 -10.10 -14.70 14.72
N ARG A 29 -9.11 -14.09 14.07
CA ARG A 29 -7.75 -14.64 13.94
C ARG A 29 -6.76 -13.72 14.63
N SER A 30 -5.73 -14.34 15.20
CA SER A 30 -4.54 -13.60 15.65
C SER A 30 -3.57 -13.35 14.51
N VAL A 31 -2.60 -12.46 14.73
CA VAL A 31 -1.51 -12.23 13.78
C VAL A 31 -0.73 -13.51 13.48
N ILE A 32 -0.57 -14.41 14.46
CA ILE A 32 0.10 -15.72 14.27
C ILE A 32 -0.74 -16.61 13.33
N ASP A 33 -2.05 -16.68 13.54
CA ASP A 33 -2.94 -17.42 12.63
C ASP A 33 -2.88 -16.86 11.20
N ALA A 34 -2.81 -15.54 11.07
CA ALA A 34 -2.67 -14.85 9.78
C ALA A 34 -1.32 -15.19 9.10
N ILE A 35 -0.22 -15.18 9.85
CA ILE A 35 1.12 -15.59 9.35
C ILE A 35 1.10 -17.05 8.89
N ASP A 36 0.46 -17.96 9.66
CA ASP A 36 0.35 -19.37 9.27
C ASP A 36 -0.50 -19.59 8.03
N ARG A 37 -1.49 -18.73 7.77
CA ARG A 37 -2.25 -18.75 6.52
C ARG A 37 -1.43 -18.20 5.37
N ALA A 38 -0.72 -17.10 5.56
CA ALA A 38 0.20 -16.53 4.57
C ALA A 38 1.27 -17.57 4.14
N GLY A 39 1.80 -18.34 5.08
CA GLY A 39 2.75 -19.42 4.84
C GLY A 39 2.24 -20.58 3.98
N GLN A 40 0.93 -20.67 3.71
CA GLN A 40 0.37 -21.65 2.79
C GLN A 40 0.57 -21.28 1.31
N LEU A 41 0.96 -20.03 1.03
CA LEU A 41 1.25 -19.57 -0.33
C LEU A 41 2.70 -19.88 -0.70
N ARG A 42 2.90 -20.55 -1.83
CA ARG A 42 4.25 -20.96 -2.29
C ARG A 42 5.11 -19.79 -2.77
N ASP A 43 4.47 -18.74 -3.28
CA ASP A 43 5.13 -17.65 -4.00
C ASP A 43 5.16 -16.35 -3.19
N LEU A 44 4.59 -16.34 -2.00
CA LEU A 44 4.69 -15.21 -1.08
C LEU A 44 6.03 -15.28 -0.32
N SER A 45 6.76 -14.19 -0.31
CA SER A 45 8.08 -14.14 0.33
C SER A 45 8.16 -13.18 1.51
N VAL A 46 7.28 -12.20 1.57
CA VAL A 46 7.28 -11.17 2.60
C VAL A 46 5.86 -10.75 2.98
N VAL A 47 5.72 -10.23 4.19
CA VAL A 47 4.47 -9.63 4.68
C VAL A 47 4.73 -8.24 5.25
N ASP A 48 3.73 -7.35 5.17
CA ASP A 48 3.66 -6.12 5.95
C ASP A 48 2.83 -6.41 7.19
N ILE A 49 3.27 -5.96 8.37
CA ILE A 49 2.65 -6.33 9.64
C ILE A 49 2.16 -5.10 10.39
N ASN A 50 0.91 -5.13 10.84
CA ASN A 50 0.36 -4.11 11.74
C ASN A 50 1.10 -4.11 13.09
N TYR A 51 1.27 -2.94 13.66
CA TYR A 51 1.74 -2.76 15.03
C TYR A 51 0.84 -1.76 15.77
N PRO A 52 0.33 -2.10 16.97
CA PRO A 52 0.54 -3.35 17.74
C PRO A 52 0.00 -4.61 17.06
N PHE A 53 0.54 -5.77 17.43
CA PHE A 53 0.11 -7.06 16.86
C PHE A 53 -1.32 -7.38 17.27
N PHE A 54 -2.16 -7.74 16.31
CA PHE A 54 -3.57 -7.99 16.58
C PHE A 54 -3.85 -9.41 17.11
N GLY A 55 -4.95 -9.56 17.84
CA GLY A 55 -5.49 -10.85 18.30
C GLY A 55 -4.81 -11.46 19.50
N GLY A 56 -3.94 -10.72 20.21
CA GLY A 56 -3.31 -11.16 21.45
C GLY A 56 -2.06 -10.35 21.83
N ASP A 57 -1.55 -10.59 23.02
CA ASP A 57 -0.31 -9.99 23.51
C ASP A 57 0.87 -10.87 23.11
N PHE A 58 1.38 -10.68 21.91
CA PHE A 58 2.51 -11.44 21.37
C PHE A 58 3.82 -10.69 21.54
N THR A 59 4.87 -11.42 21.90
CA THR A 59 6.24 -10.93 21.88
C THR A 59 6.82 -10.95 20.47
N ASN A 60 7.80 -10.10 20.21
CA ASN A 60 8.53 -10.08 18.93
C ASN A 60 9.14 -11.47 18.61
N ALA A 61 9.58 -12.22 19.63
CA ALA A 61 10.15 -13.57 19.45
C ALA A 61 9.13 -14.59 18.97
N GLU A 62 7.87 -14.50 19.44
CA GLU A 62 6.78 -15.38 18.99
C GLU A 62 6.41 -15.07 17.54
N ILE A 63 6.29 -13.79 17.18
CA ILE A 63 6.04 -13.36 15.81
C ILE A 63 7.17 -13.82 14.88
N LYS A 64 8.43 -13.61 15.30
CA LYS A 64 9.58 -14.05 14.51
C LYS A 64 9.59 -15.56 14.31
N THR A 65 9.27 -16.34 15.36
CA THR A 65 9.16 -17.79 15.26
C THR A 65 8.08 -18.21 14.25
N ALA A 66 6.94 -17.51 14.23
CA ALA A 66 5.88 -17.77 13.26
C ALA A 66 6.32 -17.45 11.82
N LEU A 67 7.01 -16.33 11.61
CA LEU A 67 7.57 -15.95 10.31
C LEU A 67 8.61 -16.95 9.82
N ASP A 68 9.57 -17.31 10.68
CA ASP A 68 10.67 -18.23 10.35
C ASP A 68 10.14 -19.63 9.95
N ARG A 69 9.15 -20.18 10.66
CA ARG A 69 8.56 -21.49 10.32
C ARG A 69 7.81 -21.49 8.99
N ASN A 70 7.36 -20.30 8.54
CA ASN A 70 6.63 -20.10 7.30
C ASN A 70 7.52 -19.57 6.17
N ASN A 71 8.82 -19.37 6.39
CA ASN A 71 9.78 -18.79 5.45
C ASN A 71 9.36 -17.41 4.93
N LEU A 72 8.77 -16.59 5.78
CA LEU A 72 8.33 -15.23 5.45
C LEU A 72 9.26 -14.18 6.06
N GLY A 73 9.67 -13.21 5.25
CA GLY A 73 10.30 -11.99 5.71
C GLY A 73 9.26 -10.89 6.02
N VAL A 74 9.72 -9.78 6.58
CA VAL A 74 8.88 -8.59 6.80
C VAL A 74 9.35 -7.49 5.85
N ILE A 75 8.41 -6.91 5.08
CA ILE A 75 8.70 -5.82 4.16
C ILE A 75 8.45 -4.47 4.82
N GLY A 76 7.43 -4.35 5.64
CA GLY A 76 7.01 -3.13 6.30
C GLY A 76 6.40 -3.40 7.67
N ILE A 77 6.41 -2.37 8.49
CA ILE A 77 5.64 -2.30 9.74
C ILE A 77 4.66 -1.13 9.62
N THR A 78 3.38 -1.43 9.77
CA THR A 78 2.28 -0.46 9.67
C THR A 78 1.74 -0.13 11.07
N PRO A 79 2.12 1.02 11.69
CA PRO A 79 1.56 1.43 12.96
C PRO A 79 0.07 1.77 12.83
N GLU A 80 -0.76 1.24 13.73
CA GLU A 80 -2.21 1.43 13.70
C GLU A 80 -2.63 2.82 14.21
N ILE A 81 -2.22 3.86 13.53
CA ILE A 81 -2.50 5.27 13.83
C ILE A 81 -3.88 5.75 13.35
N TYR A 82 -4.78 4.82 13.04
CA TYR A 82 -6.13 5.07 12.49
C TYR A 82 -7.26 4.45 13.32
N THR A 83 -6.92 3.89 14.48
CA THR A 83 -7.90 3.26 15.39
C THR A 83 -8.80 4.28 16.09
N ARG A 84 -9.69 3.80 16.95
CA ARG A 84 -10.65 4.64 17.72
C ARG A 84 -9.99 5.80 18.47
N GLU A 85 -8.78 5.59 19.00
CA GLU A 85 -8.02 6.63 19.72
C GLU A 85 -7.72 7.82 18.79
N PHE A 86 -7.46 7.56 17.52
CA PHE A 86 -7.09 8.53 16.50
C PHE A 86 -8.27 9.02 15.65
N SER A 87 -9.51 8.83 16.07
CA SER A 87 -10.72 9.12 15.28
C SER A 87 -10.90 10.59 14.85
N LYS A 88 -10.09 11.52 15.40
CA LYS A 88 -10.02 12.93 14.99
C LYS A 88 -8.68 13.28 14.33
N GLY A 89 -8.02 12.31 13.76
CA GLY A 89 -6.66 12.38 13.23
C GLY A 89 -5.62 11.82 14.19
N SER A 90 -4.52 11.40 13.66
CA SER A 90 -3.30 11.01 14.36
C SER A 90 -2.32 12.19 14.43
N PHE A 91 -1.62 12.47 13.35
CA PHE A 91 -0.74 13.64 13.24
C PHE A 91 -1.49 14.96 13.32
N THR A 92 -2.71 15.01 12.79
CA THR A 92 -3.53 16.24 12.68
C THR A 92 -4.51 16.43 13.84
N ASN A 93 -4.50 15.57 14.85
CA ASN A 93 -5.42 15.65 15.96
C ASN A 93 -5.35 17.02 16.64
N PRO A 94 -6.49 17.65 16.97
CA PRO A 94 -6.48 18.93 17.73
C PRO A 94 -5.83 18.78 19.10
N ASP A 95 -5.93 17.60 19.73
CA ASP A 95 -5.27 17.32 21.02
C ASP A 95 -3.77 17.00 20.82
N ALA A 96 -2.92 17.83 21.40
CA ALA A 96 -1.48 17.62 21.39
C ALA A 96 -1.05 16.33 22.11
N GLY A 97 -1.85 15.84 23.06
CA GLY A 97 -1.62 14.55 23.75
C GLY A 97 -1.72 13.39 22.76
N ILE A 98 -2.76 13.39 21.90
CA ILE A 98 -2.93 12.37 20.88
C ILE A 98 -1.82 12.46 19.82
N ARG A 99 -1.39 13.66 19.40
CA ARG A 99 -0.25 13.77 18.48
C ARG A 99 1.05 13.22 19.08
N ARG A 100 1.29 13.41 20.40
CA ARG A 100 2.41 12.76 21.09
C ARG A 100 2.27 11.24 21.11
N ARG A 101 1.07 10.72 21.41
CA ARG A 101 0.79 9.28 21.40
C ARG A 101 1.02 8.68 20.00
N THR A 102 0.65 9.40 18.93
CA THR A 102 0.97 9.02 17.55
C THR A 102 2.48 8.89 17.35
N HIS A 103 3.23 9.89 17.79
CA HIS A 103 4.70 9.87 17.69
C HIS A 103 5.31 8.69 18.47
N GLU A 104 4.85 8.45 19.70
CA GLU A 104 5.31 7.32 20.53
C GLU A 104 5.03 5.98 19.82
N LEU A 105 3.79 5.77 19.33
CA LEU A 105 3.41 4.53 18.65
C LEU A 105 4.23 4.28 17.38
N VAL A 106 4.47 5.33 16.58
CA VAL A 106 5.31 5.19 15.37
C VAL A 106 6.77 4.95 15.74
N THR A 107 7.27 5.52 16.85
CA THR A 107 8.62 5.24 17.35
C THR A 107 8.74 3.77 17.78
N GLU A 108 7.74 3.23 18.48
CA GLU A 108 7.67 1.80 18.78
C GLU A 108 7.68 0.94 17.49
N ALA A 109 6.96 1.34 16.45
CA ALA A 109 6.98 0.68 15.15
C ALA A 109 8.35 0.76 14.46
N CYS A 110 9.10 1.86 14.61
CA CYS A 110 10.49 1.96 14.13
C CYS A 110 11.39 0.90 14.77
N ASP A 111 11.20 0.62 16.06
CA ASP A 111 11.94 -0.45 16.74
C ASP A 111 11.56 -1.83 16.20
N GLN A 112 10.29 -2.03 15.78
CA GLN A 112 9.88 -3.27 15.11
C GLN A 112 10.53 -3.41 13.73
N VAL A 113 10.62 -2.32 12.93
CA VAL A 113 11.34 -2.34 11.65
C VAL A 113 12.78 -2.81 11.85
N ARG A 114 13.47 -2.28 12.85
CA ARG A 114 14.85 -2.68 13.17
C ARG A 114 14.92 -4.15 13.64
N TYR A 115 13.98 -4.58 14.48
CA TYR A 115 13.95 -5.95 15.02
C TYR A 115 13.75 -7.01 13.95
N PHE A 116 12.78 -6.78 13.03
CA PHE A 116 12.43 -7.72 11.98
C PHE A 116 13.28 -7.55 10.71
N GLY A 117 14.06 -6.47 10.60
CA GLY A 117 14.83 -6.15 9.41
C GLY A 117 13.94 -5.77 8.22
N ALA A 118 12.81 -5.10 8.49
CA ALA A 118 11.90 -4.63 7.46
C ALA A 118 12.49 -3.45 6.68
N ASP A 119 11.95 -3.20 5.47
CA ASP A 119 12.48 -2.17 4.57
C ASP A 119 11.99 -0.76 4.92
N TYR A 120 10.79 -0.65 5.57
CA TYR A 120 10.19 0.66 5.86
C TYR A 120 9.17 0.64 7.02
N VAL A 121 8.89 1.84 7.55
CA VAL A 121 7.68 2.14 8.32
C VAL A 121 6.61 2.63 7.35
N LYS A 122 5.46 1.96 7.30
CA LYS A 122 4.32 2.34 6.43
C LYS A 122 3.36 3.25 7.19
N LEU A 123 3.23 4.49 6.78
CA LEU A 123 2.31 5.45 7.35
C LEU A 123 1.04 5.52 6.49
N TRP A 124 -0.06 4.97 7.01
CA TRP A 124 -1.40 5.14 6.45
C TRP A 124 -2.22 6.05 7.39
N PRO A 125 -2.23 7.39 7.18
CA PRO A 125 -2.88 8.33 8.07
C PRO A 125 -4.38 8.48 7.75
N GLY A 126 -5.14 7.38 7.78
CA GLY A 126 -6.52 7.26 7.31
C GLY A 126 -7.53 8.19 8.02
N GLN A 127 -7.21 8.65 9.24
CA GLN A 127 -8.06 9.57 9.99
C GLN A 127 -7.58 11.03 9.92
N ASP A 128 -6.43 11.29 9.27
CA ASP A 128 -5.85 12.63 9.17
C ASP A 128 -6.48 13.44 8.03
N GLY A 129 -7.51 14.21 8.35
CA GLY A 129 -8.25 14.95 7.36
C GLY A 129 -9.50 15.60 7.92
N TRP A 130 -10.58 15.66 7.09
CA TRP A 130 -11.85 16.27 7.47
C TRP A 130 -13.03 15.60 6.76
N ASP A 131 -14.21 15.60 7.44
CA ASP A 131 -15.47 15.11 6.88
C ASP A 131 -16.31 16.25 6.28
N TYR A 132 -16.30 17.44 6.93
CA TYR A 132 -17.22 18.54 6.63
C TYR A 132 -16.51 19.83 6.29
N PRO A 133 -17.09 20.69 5.44
CA PRO A 133 -16.60 22.06 5.25
C PRO A 133 -16.53 22.82 6.58
N PHE A 134 -15.51 23.67 6.74
CA PHE A 134 -15.25 24.46 7.97
C PHE A 134 -14.88 23.66 9.22
N GLN A 135 -14.72 22.35 9.12
CA GLN A 135 -14.34 21.50 10.26
C GLN A 135 -12.92 21.77 10.74
N VAL A 136 -12.02 22.11 9.85
CA VAL A 136 -10.58 22.29 10.13
C VAL A 136 -10.05 23.58 9.51
N ASP A 137 -8.98 24.13 10.08
CA ASP A 137 -8.10 25.04 9.38
C ASP A 137 -7.12 24.22 8.51
N TYR A 138 -7.23 24.37 7.20
CA TYR A 138 -6.47 23.56 6.24
C TYR A 138 -4.95 23.81 6.31
N GLY A 139 -4.54 25.04 6.68
CA GLY A 139 -3.12 25.36 6.83
C GLY A 139 -2.53 24.68 8.07
N THR A 140 -3.24 24.72 9.18
CA THR A 140 -2.85 24.05 10.43
C THR A 140 -2.84 22.54 10.26
N LEU A 141 -3.87 21.96 9.64
CA LEU A 141 -3.95 20.53 9.36
C LEU A 141 -2.74 20.06 8.52
N TRP A 142 -2.46 20.78 7.41
CA TRP A 142 -1.34 20.46 6.55
C TRP A 142 0.00 20.59 7.27
N LYS A 143 0.17 21.66 8.07
CA LYS A 143 1.38 21.84 8.87
C LYS A 143 1.60 20.68 9.85
N HIS A 144 0.56 20.27 10.58
CA HIS A 144 0.66 19.15 11.51
C HIS A 144 1.00 17.83 10.81
N SER A 145 0.42 17.55 9.64
CA SER A 145 0.79 16.37 8.84
C SER A 145 2.28 16.36 8.49
N LEU A 146 2.81 17.50 8.02
CA LEU A 146 4.22 17.60 7.64
C LEU A 146 5.16 17.57 8.85
N ASP A 147 4.82 18.29 9.92
CA ASP A 147 5.64 18.33 11.13
C ASP A 147 5.77 16.93 11.75
N GLY A 148 4.65 16.19 11.87
CA GLY A 148 4.63 14.86 12.47
C GLY A 148 5.46 13.85 11.69
N VAL A 149 5.26 13.76 10.37
CA VAL A 149 6.06 12.88 9.50
C VAL A 149 7.52 13.32 9.46
N GLY A 150 7.78 14.62 9.32
CA GLY A 150 9.13 15.17 9.24
C GLY A 150 9.93 14.94 10.52
N GLN A 151 9.29 15.09 11.69
CA GLN A 151 9.93 14.82 12.97
C GLN A 151 10.38 13.37 13.08
N LEU A 152 9.47 12.41 12.83
CA LEU A 152 9.76 10.97 12.89
C LEU A 152 10.89 10.56 11.93
N ALA A 153 10.85 11.05 10.70
CA ALA A 153 11.87 10.75 9.71
C ALA A 153 13.24 11.37 10.07
N SER A 154 13.24 12.56 10.66
CA SER A 154 14.46 13.22 11.14
C SER A 154 15.11 12.49 12.33
N GLU A 155 14.28 11.97 13.24
CA GLU A 155 14.72 11.22 14.42
C GLU A 155 15.20 9.80 14.08
N ASN A 156 14.80 9.26 12.91
CA ASN A 156 15.14 7.92 12.44
C ASN A 156 15.75 7.94 11.03
N PRO A 157 16.94 8.56 10.84
CA PRO A 157 17.54 8.72 9.52
C PRO A 157 18.02 7.40 8.88
N ASP A 158 18.12 6.34 9.67
CA ASP A 158 18.46 4.97 9.24
C ASP A 158 17.28 4.21 8.63
N LEU A 159 16.04 4.69 8.81
CA LEU A 159 14.81 4.04 8.35
C LEU A 159 14.19 4.80 7.20
N LYS A 160 13.49 4.05 6.32
CA LYS A 160 12.60 4.63 5.33
C LYS A 160 11.19 4.75 5.89
N PHE A 161 10.53 5.86 5.57
CA PHE A 161 9.12 6.08 5.83
C PHE A 161 8.38 6.12 4.49
N VAL A 162 7.32 5.36 4.36
CA VAL A 162 6.46 5.44 3.19
C VAL A 162 5.10 6.01 3.59
N ILE A 163 4.63 6.99 2.84
CA ILE A 163 3.29 7.54 2.99
C ILE A 163 2.40 6.84 1.98
N GLU A 164 1.46 6.07 2.46
CA GLU A 164 0.38 5.53 1.65
C GLU A 164 -0.74 6.57 1.58
N TYR A 165 -0.87 7.22 0.43
CA TYR A 165 -1.89 8.23 0.23
C TYR A 165 -3.22 7.61 -0.21
N LYS A 166 -4.33 8.28 0.16
CA LYS A 166 -5.68 7.89 -0.23
C LYS A 166 -6.57 9.12 -0.33
N PRO A 167 -7.46 9.23 -1.31
CA PRO A 167 -8.29 10.43 -1.44
C PRO A 167 -9.28 10.62 -0.29
N ARG A 168 -9.79 9.50 0.26
CA ARG A 168 -10.74 9.49 1.40
C ARG A 168 -10.86 8.09 2.04
N GLU A 169 -11.23 8.04 3.35
CA GLU A 169 -11.49 6.79 4.09
C GLU A 169 -12.37 6.99 5.32
N PRO A 170 -13.52 6.36 5.40
CA PRO A 170 -14.46 6.17 4.28
C PRO A 170 -15.08 7.50 3.86
N ARG A 171 -15.12 8.48 4.76
CA ARG A 171 -15.62 9.85 4.55
C ARG A 171 -14.53 10.88 4.65
N VAL A 172 -13.56 10.64 5.52
CA VAL A 172 -12.45 11.54 5.78
C VAL A 172 -11.73 11.86 4.48
N ARG A 173 -11.70 13.13 4.09
CA ARG A 173 -10.84 13.62 3.02
C ARG A 173 -9.44 13.74 3.58
N MET A 174 -8.57 12.84 3.17
CA MET A 174 -7.24 12.74 3.76
C MET A 174 -6.32 13.90 3.38
N SER A 175 -5.44 14.26 4.30
CA SER A 175 -4.45 15.32 4.08
C SER A 175 -3.46 14.95 2.96
N PHE A 176 -3.02 13.70 2.90
CA PHE A 176 -2.28 13.13 1.78
C PHE A 176 -3.25 12.44 0.82
N GLY A 177 -3.95 13.21 0.00
CA GLY A 177 -5.10 12.74 -0.77
C GLY A 177 -4.83 12.48 -2.26
N SER A 178 -3.59 12.62 -2.74
CA SER A 178 -3.18 12.36 -4.12
C SER A 178 -1.66 12.23 -4.21
N VAL A 179 -1.15 11.60 -5.28
CA VAL A 179 0.30 11.51 -5.51
C VAL A 179 0.97 12.87 -5.52
N ALA A 180 0.41 13.84 -6.25
CA ALA A 180 0.99 15.18 -6.36
C ALA A 180 1.03 15.92 -5.02
N ARG A 181 -0.06 15.84 -4.22
CA ARG A 181 -0.10 16.47 -2.91
C ARG A 181 0.89 15.82 -1.94
N THR A 182 1.05 14.51 -2.00
CA THR A 182 2.02 13.78 -1.17
C THR A 182 3.45 14.14 -1.54
N LEU A 183 3.78 14.19 -2.83
CA LEU A 183 5.08 14.65 -3.30
C LEU A 183 5.39 16.08 -2.85
N LEU A 184 4.45 17.01 -2.98
CA LEU A 184 4.61 18.38 -2.48
C LEU A 184 4.90 18.41 -0.97
N GLY A 185 4.27 17.53 -0.20
CA GLY A 185 4.53 17.38 1.23
C GLY A 185 5.94 16.87 1.50
N ILE A 186 6.35 15.81 0.83
CA ILE A 186 7.70 15.21 0.95
C ILE A 186 8.78 16.23 0.58
N GLU A 187 8.63 16.92 -0.55
CA GLU A 187 9.57 17.96 -0.97
C GLU A 187 9.64 19.13 0.03
N LYS A 188 8.51 19.50 0.64
CA LYS A 188 8.48 20.55 1.66
C LYS A 188 9.14 20.12 2.97
N ILE A 189 9.06 18.86 3.35
CA ILE A 189 9.81 18.28 4.48
C ILE A 189 11.31 18.24 4.15
N GLY A 190 11.67 17.86 2.92
CA GLY A 190 13.05 17.92 2.41
C GLY A 190 13.98 16.81 2.92
N LEU A 191 13.44 15.73 3.49
CA LEU A 191 14.23 14.60 3.98
C LEU A 191 14.29 13.47 2.92
N PRO A 192 15.46 12.82 2.74
CA PRO A 192 15.64 11.81 1.69
C PRO A 192 14.99 10.46 2.00
N ASN A 193 14.70 10.18 3.26
CA ASN A 193 14.18 8.90 3.74
C ASN A 193 12.66 8.81 3.81
N ILE A 194 11.95 9.75 3.16
CA ILE A 194 10.50 9.73 3.02
C ILE A 194 10.14 9.48 1.55
N GLY A 195 9.27 8.51 1.30
CA GLY A 195 8.77 8.20 -0.03
C GLY A 195 7.26 7.94 -0.04
N ILE A 196 6.77 7.56 -1.20
CA ILE A 196 5.39 7.16 -1.43
C ILE A 196 5.33 5.63 -1.47
N LEU A 197 4.35 5.05 -0.82
CA LEU A 197 3.79 3.77 -1.19
C LEU A 197 2.55 4.08 -2.05
N LEU A 198 2.59 3.64 -3.30
CA LEU A 198 1.51 3.85 -4.25
C LEU A 198 0.61 2.62 -4.25
N ASP A 199 -0.60 2.79 -3.70
CA ASP A 199 -1.66 1.81 -3.83
C ASP A 199 -2.44 2.05 -5.13
N PHE A 200 -2.56 0.98 -5.95
CA PHE A 200 -3.24 1.04 -7.24
C PHE A 200 -4.72 1.40 -7.09
N GLY A 201 -5.41 0.80 -6.12
CA GLY A 201 -6.82 1.05 -5.86
C GLY A 201 -7.06 2.49 -5.37
N HIS A 202 -6.19 2.99 -4.49
CA HIS A 202 -6.27 4.38 -4.02
C HIS A 202 -6.10 5.39 -5.17
N ALA A 203 -5.16 5.14 -6.08
CA ALA A 203 -4.95 6.00 -7.25
C ALA A 203 -6.19 6.02 -8.15
N ILE A 204 -6.70 4.86 -8.57
CA ILE A 204 -7.87 4.80 -9.45
C ILE A 204 -9.16 5.33 -8.79
N MET A 205 -9.34 5.12 -7.46
CA MET A 205 -10.42 5.71 -6.68
C MET A 205 -10.31 7.24 -6.62
N GLY A 206 -9.08 7.76 -6.62
CA GLY A 206 -8.76 9.18 -6.70
C GLY A 206 -9.00 9.81 -8.07
N GLY A 207 -9.28 9.00 -9.10
CA GLY A 207 -9.37 9.45 -10.49
C GLY A 207 -8.00 9.69 -11.13
N GLU A 208 -6.94 9.18 -10.53
CA GLU A 208 -5.58 9.20 -11.08
C GLU A 208 -5.37 8.01 -12.04
N SER A 209 -4.43 8.14 -12.97
CA SER A 209 -3.81 6.99 -13.62
C SER A 209 -2.69 6.49 -12.72
N ALA A 210 -2.80 5.27 -12.21
CA ALA A 210 -1.76 4.69 -11.35
C ALA A 210 -0.40 4.63 -12.06
N ALA A 211 -0.39 4.40 -13.38
CA ALA A 211 0.80 4.38 -14.20
C ALA A 211 1.48 5.77 -14.28
N ASP A 212 0.71 6.84 -14.49
CA ASP A 212 1.20 8.22 -14.49
C ASP A 212 1.68 8.63 -13.09
N SER A 213 0.92 8.28 -12.05
CA SER A 213 1.29 8.53 -10.66
C SER A 213 2.61 7.83 -10.28
N ALA A 214 2.81 6.59 -10.74
CA ALA A 214 4.08 5.88 -10.54
C ALA A 214 5.24 6.55 -11.27
N GLN A 215 5.04 6.95 -12.54
CA GLN A 215 6.06 7.68 -13.30
C GLN A 215 6.45 8.96 -12.58
N LEU A 216 5.48 9.73 -12.11
CA LEU A 216 5.73 10.96 -11.37
C LEU A 216 6.52 10.71 -10.07
N ALA A 217 6.13 9.70 -9.28
CA ALA A 217 6.84 9.36 -8.05
C ALA A 217 8.27 8.86 -8.31
N ILE A 218 8.49 8.15 -9.42
CA ILE A 218 9.82 7.70 -9.87
C ILE A 218 10.68 8.88 -10.31
N ASP A 219 10.14 9.82 -11.08
CA ASP A 219 10.87 10.99 -11.57
C ASP A 219 11.40 11.87 -10.41
N TYR A 220 10.69 11.89 -9.29
CA TYR A 220 11.12 12.53 -8.04
C TYR A 220 12.02 11.61 -7.17
N GLY A 221 12.26 10.36 -7.55
CA GLY A 221 13.02 9.39 -6.75
C GLY A 221 12.32 9.01 -5.43
N ARG A 222 10.98 9.04 -5.41
CA ARG A 222 10.17 8.88 -4.19
C ARG A 222 9.24 7.66 -4.21
N LEU A 223 9.24 6.82 -5.21
CA LEU A 223 8.47 5.57 -5.20
C LEU A 223 9.22 4.50 -4.39
N PHE A 224 8.86 4.30 -3.14
CA PHE A 224 9.53 3.36 -2.23
C PHE A 224 8.77 2.05 -2.04
N GLY A 225 7.47 2.02 -2.32
CA GLY A 225 6.64 0.84 -2.24
C GLY A 225 5.43 0.91 -3.18
N MET A 226 4.77 -0.22 -3.35
CA MET A 226 3.52 -0.29 -4.09
C MET A 226 2.61 -1.37 -3.51
N ASP A 227 1.32 -1.10 -3.50
CA ASP A 227 0.27 -2.04 -3.15
C ASP A 227 -0.69 -2.24 -4.32
N VAL A 228 -1.27 -3.43 -4.44
CA VAL A 228 -2.22 -3.76 -5.49
C VAL A 228 -3.46 -4.44 -4.94
N ASN A 229 -4.58 -3.92 -5.37
CA ASN A 229 -5.93 -4.42 -5.20
C ASN A 229 -6.75 -4.03 -6.43
N ASP A 230 -8.05 -4.04 -6.33
CA ASP A 230 -8.97 -3.50 -7.35
C ASP A 230 -10.25 -2.95 -6.69
N ASN A 231 -10.97 -2.08 -7.36
CA ASN A 231 -12.20 -1.49 -6.85
C ASN A 231 -13.09 -0.93 -7.97
N TYR A 232 -14.31 -0.53 -7.63
CA TYR A 232 -15.26 0.11 -8.56
C TYR A 232 -15.08 1.64 -8.67
N ARG A 233 -13.94 2.21 -8.29
CA ARG A 233 -13.59 3.65 -8.30
C ARG A 233 -14.41 4.55 -7.37
N SER A 234 -15.56 4.09 -6.90
CA SER A 234 -16.43 4.85 -5.99
C SER A 234 -16.06 4.68 -4.53
N TRP A 235 -15.45 3.56 -4.22
CA TRP A 235 -15.04 3.10 -2.90
C TRP A 235 -13.73 2.35 -3.00
N ASP A 236 -13.07 2.13 -1.88
CA ASP A 236 -11.97 1.21 -1.79
C ASP A 236 -12.51 -0.16 -1.41
N ASP A 237 -12.76 -0.95 -2.44
CA ASP A 237 -13.38 -2.26 -2.27
C ASP A 237 -12.36 -3.33 -1.92
N ASP A 238 -11.07 -3.04 -2.07
CA ASP A 238 -9.93 -3.94 -1.79
C ASP A 238 -10.08 -5.33 -2.43
N LEU A 239 -10.62 -5.37 -3.63
CA LEU A 239 -10.88 -6.60 -4.38
C LEU A 239 -9.57 -7.21 -4.90
N VAL A 240 -9.68 -8.43 -5.40
CA VAL A 240 -8.57 -9.16 -5.99
C VAL A 240 -7.95 -8.38 -7.16
N ALA A 241 -6.65 -8.15 -7.12
CA ALA A 241 -5.90 -7.38 -8.11
C ALA A 241 -6.15 -7.89 -9.53
N GLY A 242 -6.49 -6.97 -10.45
CA GLY A 242 -6.77 -7.26 -11.85
C GLY A 242 -8.15 -7.84 -12.13
N SER A 243 -9.05 -7.89 -11.13
CA SER A 243 -10.40 -8.41 -11.31
C SER A 243 -11.32 -7.50 -12.13
N LEU A 244 -11.08 -6.18 -12.08
CA LEU A 244 -11.89 -5.16 -12.77
C LEU A 244 -11.08 -4.31 -13.75
N HIS A 245 -9.83 -3.95 -13.41
CA HIS A 245 -9.01 -3.03 -14.19
C HIS A 245 -7.69 -3.67 -14.68
N PRO A 246 -7.72 -4.87 -15.30
CA PRO A 246 -6.49 -5.61 -15.65
C PRO A 246 -5.58 -4.85 -16.62
N ILE A 247 -6.14 -4.04 -17.52
CA ILE A 247 -5.35 -3.29 -18.52
C ILE A 247 -4.64 -2.08 -17.87
N GLU A 248 -5.29 -1.39 -16.95
CA GLU A 248 -4.70 -0.25 -16.23
C GLU A 248 -3.63 -0.74 -15.25
N LEU A 249 -3.87 -1.87 -14.58
CA LEU A 249 -2.89 -2.51 -13.72
C LEU A 249 -1.69 -3.02 -14.53
N PHE A 250 -1.90 -3.54 -15.74
CA PHE A 250 -0.83 -3.93 -16.64
C PHE A 250 0.02 -2.74 -17.10
N GLU A 251 -0.61 -1.58 -17.39
CA GLU A 251 0.10 -0.33 -17.71
C GLU A 251 0.93 0.15 -16.51
N PHE A 252 0.41 0.05 -15.29
CA PHE A 252 1.14 0.37 -14.08
C PHE A 252 2.42 -0.47 -13.95
N PHE A 253 2.33 -1.79 -14.13
CA PHE A 253 3.49 -2.68 -14.12
C PHE A 253 4.47 -2.40 -15.26
N TYR A 254 3.96 -2.03 -16.45
CA TYR A 254 4.80 -1.61 -17.57
C TYR A 254 5.66 -0.39 -17.19
N VAL A 255 5.09 0.61 -16.53
CA VAL A 255 5.83 1.80 -16.09
C VAL A 255 6.89 1.43 -15.06
N LEU A 256 6.57 0.58 -14.08
CA LEU A 256 7.55 0.10 -13.09
C LEU A 256 8.73 -0.61 -13.79
N ARG A 257 8.44 -1.54 -14.69
CA ARG A 257 9.48 -2.30 -15.42
C ARG A 257 10.30 -1.41 -16.35
N LYS A 258 9.68 -0.51 -17.09
CA LYS A 258 10.34 0.47 -17.95
C LYS A 258 11.38 1.29 -17.20
N ASN A 259 11.07 1.67 -15.98
CA ASN A 259 11.93 2.45 -15.10
C ASN A 259 12.86 1.58 -14.22
N LYS A 260 12.86 0.25 -14.40
CA LYS A 260 13.68 -0.69 -13.62
C LYS A 260 13.44 -0.59 -12.12
N TRP A 261 12.20 -0.34 -11.73
CA TRP A 261 11.84 -0.35 -10.32
C TRP A 261 11.81 -1.79 -9.80
N GLU A 262 12.55 -2.08 -8.74
CA GLU A 262 12.83 -3.44 -8.22
C GLU A 262 12.16 -3.68 -6.86
N GLY A 263 10.98 -3.15 -6.63
CA GLY A 263 10.23 -3.36 -5.38
C GLY A 263 9.44 -4.67 -5.35
N VAL A 264 8.85 -4.93 -4.20
CA VAL A 264 7.91 -6.03 -3.99
C VAL A 264 6.56 -5.65 -4.60
N TRP A 265 5.91 -6.58 -5.31
CA TRP A 265 4.51 -6.43 -5.70
C TRP A 265 3.65 -6.98 -4.57
N GLN A 266 3.03 -6.07 -3.82
CA GLN A 266 2.37 -6.37 -2.57
C GLN A 266 0.85 -6.34 -2.73
N LEU A 267 0.19 -7.37 -2.21
CA LEU A 267 -1.27 -7.44 -2.15
C LEU A 267 -1.77 -6.63 -0.95
N ASP A 268 -2.67 -5.70 -1.20
CA ASP A 268 -3.47 -5.02 -0.20
C ASP A 268 -4.96 -5.27 -0.49
N GLN A 269 -5.44 -6.41 -0.03
CA GLN A 269 -6.77 -6.94 -0.34
C GLN A 269 -7.47 -7.35 0.95
N PHE A 270 -8.81 -7.24 0.93
CA PHE A 270 -9.63 -7.58 2.08
C PHE A 270 -10.72 -8.59 1.69
N PRO A 271 -10.40 -9.91 1.63
CA PRO A 271 -11.36 -10.95 1.29
C PRO A 271 -12.35 -11.18 2.44
N PHE A 272 -13.46 -10.46 2.46
CA PHE A 272 -14.45 -10.51 3.52
C PHE A 272 -15.17 -11.85 3.61
N ARG A 273 -15.53 -12.42 2.47
CA ARG A 273 -16.34 -13.65 2.36
C ARG A 273 -15.59 -14.81 1.73
N GLU A 274 -14.53 -14.50 1.03
CA GLU A 274 -13.73 -15.45 0.28
C GLU A 274 -12.66 -16.10 1.19
N ASP A 275 -12.13 -17.24 0.77
CA ASP A 275 -10.95 -17.81 1.41
C ASP A 275 -9.72 -16.98 1.08
N SER A 276 -9.05 -16.46 2.12
CA SER A 276 -7.92 -15.54 1.97
C SER A 276 -6.70 -16.17 1.26
N VAL A 277 -6.49 -17.49 1.41
CA VAL A 277 -5.41 -18.18 0.71
C VAL A 277 -5.75 -18.36 -0.76
N ALA A 278 -7.01 -18.69 -1.07
CA ALA A 278 -7.46 -18.83 -2.46
C ALA A 278 -7.40 -17.50 -3.23
N THR A 279 -7.85 -16.39 -2.59
CA THR A 279 -7.80 -15.05 -3.20
C THR A 279 -6.38 -14.58 -3.45
N ALA A 280 -5.47 -14.76 -2.48
CA ALA A 280 -4.06 -14.41 -2.64
C ALA A 280 -3.37 -15.23 -3.75
N ASN A 281 -3.61 -16.55 -3.81
CA ASN A 281 -3.09 -17.37 -4.90
C ASN A 281 -3.59 -16.90 -6.27
N HIS A 282 -4.90 -16.59 -6.39
CA HIS A 282 -5.46 -16.09 -7.64
C HIS A 282 -4.87 -14.74 -8.06
N ALA A 283 -4.68 -13.83 -7.11
CA ALA A 283 -4.01 -12.55 -7.38
C ALA A 283 -2.56 -12.77 -7.85
N ILE A 284 -1.78 -13.58 -7.16
CA ILE A 284 -0.38 -13.87 -7.52
C ILE A 284 -0.31 -14.54 -8.91
N ASP A 285 -1.24 -15.43 -9.25
CA ASP A 285 -1.31 -16.04 -10.59
C ASP A 285 -1.56 -14.98 -11.67
N PHE A 286 -2.43 -14.00 -11.41
CA PHE A 286 -2.63 -12.87 -12.31
C PHE A 286 -1.37 -12.00 -12.42
N LEU A 287 -0.71 -11.66 -11.29
CA LEU A 287 0.53 -10.88 -11.28
C LEU A 287 1.63 -11.57 -12.10
N LYS A 288 1.77 -12.88 -11.98
CA LYS A 288 2.71 -13.67 -12.78
C LYS A 288 2.37 -13.67 -14.29
N ALA A 289 1.07 -13.77 -14.60
CA ALA A 289 0.61 -13.68 -15.98
C ALA A 289 0.90 -12.31 -16.59
N ALA A 290 0.66 -11.24 -15.81
CA ALA A 290 0.99 -9.88 -16.22
C ALA A 290 2.50 -9.70 -16.41
N ASP A 291 3.32 -10.20 -15.49
CA ASP A 291 4.79 -10.16 -15.59
C ASP A 291 5.31 -10.84 -16.86
N LYS A 292 4.76 -12.02 -17.17
CA LYS A 292 5.04 -12.72 -18.43
C LYS A 292 4.54 -11.95 -19.65
N GLY A 293 3.38 -11.29 -19.55
CA GLY A 293 2.85 -10.41 -20.59
C GLY A 293 3.80 -9.24 -20.89
N LEU A 294 4.43 -8.66 -19.87
CA LEU A 294 5.42 -7.60 -20.04
C LEU A 294 6.67 -8.08 -20.80
N GLU A 295 7.06 -9.34 -20.66
CA GLU A 295 8.16 -9.94 -21.46
C GLU A 295 7.78 -10.09 -22.93
N ALA A 296 6.50 -10.33 -23.22
CA ALA A 296 5.95 -10.50 -24.56
C ALA A 296 5.59 -9.18 -25.25
N LEU A 297 5.73 -8.04 -24.56
CA LEU A 297 5.35 -6.74 -25.09
C LEU A 297 6.30 -6.29 -26.20
N ASP A 298 5.75 -5.98 -27.39
CA ASP A 298 6.52 -5.37 -28.49
C ASP A 298 6.81 -3.90 -28.17
N LEU A 299 7.96 -3.67 -27.50
CA LEU A 299 8.34 -2.35 -27.02
C LEU A 299 8.65 -1.36 -28.15
N ASP A 300 9.10 -1.82 -29.32
CA ASP A 300 9.41 -0.95 -30.46
C ASP A 300 8.11 -0.47 -31.11
N ALA A 301 7.19 -1.42 -31.40
CA ALA A 301 5.88 -1.06 -31.93
C ALA A 301 5.07 -0.19 -30.93
N LEU A 302 5.18 -0.47 -29.63
CA LEU A 302 4.52 0.35 -28.61
C LEU A 302 5.07 1.77 -28.59
N ARG A 303 6.39 1.94 -28.61
CA ARG A 303 7.03 3.27 -28.65
C ARG A 303 6.64 4.05 -29.91
N GLU A 304 6.58 3.37 -31.06
CA GLU A 304 6.14 4.00 -32.30
C GLU A 304 4.69 4.47 -32.22
N ALA A 305 3.77 3.63 -31.71
CA ALA A 305 2.38 4.00 -31.49
C ALA A 305 2.24 5.19 -30.52
N GLN A 306 2.96 5.16 -29.40
CA GLN A 306 2.98 6.26 -28.42
C GLN A 306 3.50 7.57 -29.02
N SER A 307 4.56 7.53 -29.83
CA SER A 307 5.14 8.73 -30.46
C SER A 307 4.16 9.44 -31.40
N ARG A 308 3.19 8.72 -31.94
CA ARG A 308 2.13 9.22 -32.83
C ARG A 308 0.79 9.42 -32.12
N HIS A 309 0.72 9.18 -30.84
CA HIS A 309 -0.52 9.15 -30.06
C HIS A 309 -1.58 8.20 -30.68
N ASP A 310 -1.13 7.08 -31.28
CA ASP A 310 -2.00 6.07 -31.86
C ASP A 310 -2.51 5.12 -30.75
N ALA A 311 -3.57 5.56 -30.08
CA ALA A 311 -4.15 4.87 -28.94
C ALA A 311 -4.62 3.46 -29.29
N ILE A 312 -5.16 3.24 -30.48
CA ILE A 312 -5.72 1.92 -30.86
C ILE A 312 -4.59 0.91 -31.11
N SER A 313 -3.53 1.32 -31.78
CA SER A 313 -2.35 0.45 -31.95
C SER A 313 -1.69 0.15 -30.62
N ALA A 314 -1.48 1.13 -29.75
CA ALA A 314 -0.91 0.93 -28.42
C ALA A 314 -1.77 -0.04 -27.57
N LEU A 315 -3.09 0.16 -27.57
CA LEU A 315 -4.01 -0.70 -26.83
C LEU A 315 -4.00 -2.15 -27.34
N ARG A 316 -3.99 -2.35 -28.67
CA ARG A 316 -3.90 -3.71 -29.28
C ARG A 316 -2.62 -4.42 -28.88
N ILE A 317 -1.47 -3.72 -28.87
CA ILE A 317 -0.19 -4.28 -28.45
C ILE A 317 -0.24 -4.72 -27.00
N ALA A 318 -0.75 -3.86 -26.10
CA ALA A 318 -0.87 -4.16 -24.68
C ALA A 318 -1.84 -5.34 -24.41
N GLN A 319 -3.03 -5.31 -25.03
CA GLN A 319 -4.03 -6.37 -24.87
C GLN A 319 -3.54 -7.72 -25.40
N LYS A 320 -2.85 -7.73 -26.54
CA LYS A 320 -2.25 -8.94 -27.09
C LYS A 320 -1.17 -9.52 -26.14
N ALA A 321 -0.37 -8.66 -25.52
CA ALA A 321 0.65 -9.07 -24.57
C ALA A 321 0.04 -9.66 -23.28
N LEU A 322 -1.03 -9.03 -22.75
CA LEU A 322 -1.66 -9.47 -21.52
C LEU A 322 -2.57 -10.69 -21.70
N PHE A 323 -3.40 -10.71 -22.75
CA PHE A 323 -4.45 -11.71 -22.92
C PHE A 323 -4.11 -12.82 -23.94
N GLY A 324 -2.98 -12.72 -24.64
CA GLY A 324 -2.63 -13.60 -25.74
C GLY A 324 -3.24 -13.15 -27.07
N ALA A 325 -3.38 -14.08 -28.02
CA ALA A 325 -3.96 -13.76 -29.33
C ALA A 325 -5.40 -13.25 -29.18
N MET A 326 -5.68 -12.08 -29.74
CA MET A 326 -7.04 -11.56 -29.94
C MET A 326 -7.48 -11.84 -31.36
#